data_7bee5ded959a9c8ee1504a35ffbe6157
#
_entry.id   7bee5ded959a9c8ee1504a35ffbe6157
#
_cell.length_a   1.000
_cell.length_b   1.000
_cell.length_c   1.000
_cell.angle_alpha   90.00
_cell.angle_beta   90.00
_cell.angle_gamma   90.00
#
_symmetry.space_group_name_H-M   'P 1'
#
loop_
_entity.id
_entity.type
_entity.pdbx_description
1 polymer ?
#
loop_
_entity_poly.entity_id
_entity_poly.type
_entity_poly.pdbx_seq_one_letter_code
_entity_poly.pdbx_strand_id
1 'polypeptide(L)'
;MWDKLEKVFEELGYPYARQGSYAEGEEIPETVFTFWNYATPEDGFYDNEPNKAVWTWYIYLYTKNPALIYNLMDRFVKICKREGFIPDGKAKDIASDVPDYFGRYLIIRYAENYKE
;
A
#
# COMPACT_ATOMS: atom_id res chain seq x y z
N MET A 1 -3.59 2.62 13.19
CA MET A 1 -3.13 1.71 12.12
C MET A 1 -2.57 2.46 10.92
N TRP A 2 -3.25 3.50 10.47
CA TRP A 2 -2.74 4.29 9.35
C TRP A 2 -1.35 4.85 9.61
N ASP A 3 -1.09 5.26 10.83
CA ASP A 3 0.21 5.85 11.16
C ASP A 3 1.37 4.87 10.96
N LYS A 4 1.14 3.57 11.10
CA LYS A 4 2.19 2.59 10.81
C LYS A 4 2.46 2.54 9.31
N LEU A 5 1.43 2.56 8.49
CA LEU A 5 1.61 2.54 7.04
C LEU A 5 2.28 3.83 6.57
N GLU A 6 1.86 4.95 7.14
CA GLU A 6 2.47 6.24 6.80
C GLU A 6 3.95 6.22 7.09
N LYS A 7 4.33 5.61 8.21
CA LYS A 7 5.73 5.52 8.58
C LYS A 7 6.54 4.74 7.55
N VAL A 8 5.96 3.69 7.01
CA VAL A 8 6.63 2.91 5.97
C VAL A 8 6.88 3.78 4.74
N PHE A 9 5.86 4.54 4.30
CA PHE A 9 6.02 5.42 3.15
C PHE A 9 7.05 6.52 3.43
N GLU A 10 7.05 7.07 4.64
CA GLU A 10 8.00 8.12 4.99
C GLU A 10 9.42 7.60 4.96
N GLU A 11 9.63 6.37 5.41
CA GLU A 11 10.95 5.79 5.39
C GLU A 11 11.46 5.56 3.97
N LEU A 12 10.55 5.18 3.06
CA LEU A 12 10.92 5.00 1.66
C LEU A 12 11.33 6.32 1.01
N GLY A 13 10.69 7.42 1.39
CA GLY A 13 11.05 8.73 0.87
C GLY A 13 10.47 9.08 -0.48
N TYR A 14 9.48 8.35 -0.96
CA TYR A 14 8.81 8.63 -2.22
C TYR A 14 7.41 9.17 -1.97
N PRO A 15 6.86 9.94 -2.92
CA PRO A 15 5.49 10.46 -2.76
C PRO A 15 4.47 9.35 -2.61
N TYR A 16 3.46 9.61 -1.80
CA TYR A 16 2.36 8.68 -1.62
C TYR A 16 1.06 9.47 -1.44
N ALA A 17 -0.04 8.87 -1.87
CA ALA A 17 -1.33 9.53 -1.79
C ALA A 17 -2.43 8.48 -1.77
N ARG A 18 -3.56 8.86 -1.15
CA ARG A 18 -4.72 7.98 -1.17
C ARG A 18 -5.22 7.85 -2.60
N GLN A 19 -5.69 6.66 -2.96
CA GLN A 19 -6.22 6.42 -4.29
C GLN A 19 -7.30 7.45 -4.61
N GLY A 20 -7.21 8.03 -5.80
CA GLY A 20 -8.16 9.04 -6.24
C GLY A 20 -7.85 10.45 -5.78
N SER A 21 -6.69 10.68 -5.16
CA SER A 21 -6.33 12.01 -4.68
C SER A 21 -5.96 12.96 -5.80
N TYR A 22 -5.51 12.45 -6.95
CA TYR A 22 -5.09 13.31 -8.05
C TYR A 22 -6.28 13.58 -8.96
N ALA A 23 -6.55 14.84 -9.18
CA ALA A 23 -7.61 15.25 -10.08
C ALA A 23 -7.16 15.10 -11.52
N GLU A 24 -8.12 15.04 -12.42
CA GLU A 24 -7.82 15.00 -13.85
C GLU A 24 -7.06 16.26 -14.23
N GLY A 25 -5.95 16.08 -14.95
CA GLY A 25 -5.12 17.20 -15.35
C GLY A 25 -4.11 17.63 -14.30
N GLU A 26 -4.18 17.07 -13.10
CA GLU A 26 -3.22 17.39 -12.06
C GLU A 26 -1.92 16.66 -12.32
N GLU A 27 -0.81 17.33 -12.04
CA GLU A 27 0.49 16.73 -12.28
C GLU A 27 0.74 15.59 -11.30
N ILE A 28 1.13 14.43 -11.83
CA ILE A 28 1.39 13.25 -11.04
C ILE A 28 2.90 13.10 -10.91
N PRO A 29 3.42 12.83 -9.70
CA PRO A 29 4.87 12.61 -9.55
C PRO A 29 5.36 11.47 -10.44
N GLU A 30 6.63 11.54 -10.81
CA GLU A 30 7.23 10.50 -11.64
C GLU A 30 7.14 9.12 -11.00
N THR A 31 7.25 9.05 -9.69
CA THR A 31 7.14 7.82 -8.92
C THR A 31 6.24 8.10 -7.74
N VAL A 32 5.18 7.31 -7.59
CA VAL A 32 4.21 7.55 -6.53
C VAL A 32 3.60 6.24 -6.10
N PHE A 33 3.36 6.13 -4.79
CA PHE A 33 2.54 5.06 -4.23
C PHE A 33 1.14 5.59 -4.02
N THR A 34 0.14 4.81 -4.39
CA THR A 34 -1.23 5.10 -3.99
C THR A 34 -1.75 3.92 -3.20
N PHE A 35 -2.75 4.18 -2.37
CA PHE A 35 -3.25 3.15 -1.48
C PHE A 35 -4.72 3.39 -1.21
N TRP A 36 -5.41 2.32 -0.82
CA TRP A 36 -6.75 2.45 -0.28
C TRP A 36 -7.00 1.28 0.67
N ASN A 37 -7.89 1.53 1.61
CA ASN A 37 -8.22 0.56 2.64
C ASN A 37 -9.36 -0.31 2.12
N TYR A 38 -9.05 -1.56 1.86
CA TYR A 38 -10.06 -2.48 1.34
C TYR A 38 -11.09 -2.81 2.40
N ALA A 39 -10.62 -3.03 3.64
CA ALA A 39 -11.51 -3.39 4.73
C ALA A 39 -10.93 -2.87 6.03
N THR A 40 -11.80 -2.31 6.85
CA THR A 40 -11.43 -1.88 8.19
C THR A 40 -12.05 -2.84 9.20
N PRO A 41 -11.63 -2.74 10.46
CA PRO A 41 -12.26 -3.57 11.50
C PRO A 41 -13.76 -3.38 11.58
N GLU A 42 -14.26 -2.20 11.24
CA GLU A 42 -15.68 -1.91 11.31
C GLU A 42 -16.48 -2.56 10.19
N ASP A 43 -15.81 -2.97 9.12
CA ASP A 43 -16.50 -3.48 7.93
C ASP A 43 -16.91 -4.94 8.05
N GLY A 44 -16.48 -5.63 9.11
CA GLY A 44 -16.86 -7.02 9.29
C GLY A 44 -16.05 -7.71 10.34
N PHE A 45 -16.38 -8.96 10.53
CA PHE A 45 -15.68 -9.79 11.51
C PHE A 45 -14.77 -10.76 10.77
N TYR A 46 -13.53 -10.76 11.15
CA TYR A 46 -12.53 -11.57 10.47
C TYR A 46 -12.26 -12.88 11.17
N ASP A 47 -12.62 -12.95 12.43
CA ASP A 47 -12.49 -14.15 13.19
C ASP A 47 -13.36 -14.00 14.44
N ASN A 48 -13.22 -14.94 15.35
CA ASN A 48 -14.03 -14.95 16.55
C ASN A 48 -13.30 -14.34 17.75
N GLU A 49 -12.18 -13.68 17.51
CA GLU A 49 -11.42 -13.08 18.58
C GLU A 49 -11.85 -11.65 18.76
N PRO A 50 -12.44 -11.31 19.89
CA PRO A 50 -13.05 -9.98 20.04
C PRO A 50 -12.07 -8.83 20.20
N ASN A 51 -10.80 -9.13 20.44
CA ASN A 51 -9.82 -8.08 20.65
C ASN A 51 -8.82 -7.97 19.49
N LYS A 52 -9.19 -8.49 18.33
CA LYS A 52 -8.35 -8.39 17.14
C LYS A 52 -9.12 -7.82 15.98
N ALA A 53 -8.41 -7.10 15.16
CA ALA A 53 -8.96 -6.56 13.91
C ALA A 53 -7.91 -6.67 12.84
N VAL A 54 -8.35 -6.92 11.63
CA VAL A 54 -7.43 -7.04 10.50
C VAL A 54 -7.67 -5.91 9.54
N TRP A 55 -6.64 -5.14 9.27
CA TRP A 55 -6.65 -4.07 8.28
C TRP A 55 -6.11 -4.60 6.97
N THR A 56 -6.79 -4.34 5.88
CA THR A 56 -6.37 -4.77 4.55
C THR A 56 -6.20 -3.56 3.66
N TRP A 57 -5.01 -3.43 3.08
CA TRP A 57 -4.67 -2.29 2.26
C TRP A 57 -4.26 -2.75 0.89
N TYR A 58 -4.78 -2.09 -0.14
CA TYR A 58 -4.30 -2.23 -1.51
C TYR A 58 -3.25 -1.16 -1.74
N ILE A 59 -2.09 -1.59 -2.18
CA ILE A 59 -0.95 -0.69 -2.38
C ILE A 59 -0.59 -0.75 -3.85
N TYR A 60 -0.51 0.41 -4.47
CA TYR A 60 -0.13 0.51 -5.88
C TYR A 60 1.13 1.35 -5.99
N LEU A 61 2.02 0.93 -6.87
CA LEU A 61 3.21 1.70 -7.20
C LEU A 61 3.16 2.03 -8.68
N TYR A 62 3.28 3.30 -8.98
CA TYR A 62 3.33 3.77 -10.36
C TYR A 62 4.61 4.56 -10.56
N THR A 63 5.33 4.29 -11.66
CA THR A 63 6.57 4.99 -11.93
C THR A 63 6.82 5.01 -13.43
N LYS A 64 7.46 6.07 -13.88
CA LYS A 64 7.92 6.16 -15.27
C LYS A 64 9.24 5.44 -15.46
N ASN A 65 9.91 5.09 -14.38
CA ASN A 65 11.23 4.46 -14.43
C ASN A 65 11.09 2.96 -14.27
N PRO A 66 11.23 2.18 -15.36
CA PRO A 66 11.06 0.74 -15.27
C PRO A 66 12.05 0.06 -14.34
N ALA A 67 13.21 0.69 -14.10
CA ALA A 67 14.18 0.10 -13.19
C ALA A 67 13.73 0.11 -11.76
N LEU A 68 12.82 1.05 -11.39
CA LEU A 68 12.34 1.16 -10.02
C LEU A 68 11.18 0.23 -9.71
N ILE A 69 10.44 -0.22 -10.74
CA ILE A 69 9.16 -0.86 -10.49
C ILE A 69 9.29 -2.11 -9.61
N TYR A 70 10.37 -2.86 -9.79
CA TYR A 70 10.57 -4.07 -8.98
C TYR A 70 11.38 -3.78 -7.72
N ASN A 71 12.46 -3.03 -7.86
CA ASN A 71 13.35 -2.78 -6.71
C ASN A 71 12.68 -1.99 -5.61
N LEU A 72 11.90 -1.00 -6.00
CA LEU A 72 11.23 -0.16 -5.01
C LEU A 72 10.13 -0.92 -4.30
N MET A 73 9.38 -1.73 -5.04
CA MET A 73 8.35 -2.55 -4.42
C MET A 73 8.96 -3.56 -3.45
N ASP A 74 10.10 -4.14 -3.81
CA ASP A 74 10.78 -5.07 -2.91
C ASP A 74 11.21 -4.38 -1.62
N ARG A 75 11.71 -3.16 -1.72
CA ARG A 75 12.08 -2.39 -0.53
C ARG A 75 10.86 -2.11 0.33
N PHE A 76 9.76 -1.74 -0.31
CA PHE A 76 8.51 -1.50 0.41
C PHE A 76 8.09 -2.74 1.19
N VAL A 77 8.15 -3.90 0.54
CA VAL A 77 7.76 -5.16 1.18
C VAL A 77 8.64 -5.45 2.38
N LYS A 78 9.94 -5.24 2.25
CA LYS A 78 10.85 -5.52 3.36
C LYS A 78 10.55 -4.64 4.56
N ILE A 79 10.28 -3.36 4.32
CA ILE A 79 9.95 -2.46 5.42
C ILE A 79 8.62 -2.85 6.04
N CYS A 80 7.65 -3.22 5.21
CA CYS A 80 6.35 -3.64 5.71
C CYS A 80 6.49 -4.85 6.64
N LYS A 81 7.27 -5.85 6.22
CA LYS A 81 7.45 -7.03 7.04
C LYS A 81 8.12 -6.70 8.35
N ARG A 82 9.09 -5.80 8.33
CA ARG A 82 9.76 -5.39 9.55
C ARG A 82 8.77 -4.72 10.52
N GLU A 83 7.81 -3.98 9.98
CA GLU A 83 6.84 -3.26 10.80
C GLU A 83 5.61 -4.08 11.15
N GLY A 84 5.60 -5.36 10.79
CA GLY A 84 4.52 -6.25 11.19
C GLY A 84 3.42 -6.45 10.17
N PHE A 85 3.54 -5.88 9.00
CA PHE A 85 2.59 -6.13 7.93
C PHE A 85 2.85 -7.48 7.28
N ILE A 86 1.78 -8.12 6.84
CA ILE A 86 1.86 -9.42 6.19
C ILE A 86 1.38 -9.26 4.75
N PRO A 87 2.27 -9.41 3.77
CA PRO A 87 1.83 -9.37 2.38
C PRO A 87 0.94 -10.55 2.05
N ASP A 88 -0.09 -10.28 1.25
CA ASP A 88 -0.98 -11.33 0.77
C ASP A 88 -0.51 -11.76 -0.61
N GLY A 89 0.41 -12.72 -0.62
CA GLY A 89 1.01 -13.15 -1.86
C GLY A 89 2.11 -12.22 -2.34
N LYS A 90 2.38 -12.27 -3.62
CA LYS A 90 3.44 -11.48 -4.21
C LYS A 90 2.86 -10.28 -4.94
N ALA A 91 3.67 -9.24 -5.08
CA ALA A 91 3.29 -8.09 -5.88
C ALA A 91 3.13 -8.51 -7.34
N LYS A 92 2.21 -7.86 -8.05
CA LYS A 92 1.88 -8.19 -9.42
C LYS A 92 1.90 -6.95 -10.29
N ASP A 93 2.30 -7.12 -11.54
CA ASP A 93 2.25 -6.03 -12.50
C ASP A 93 0.81 -5.75 -12.87
N ILE A 94 0.50 -4.48 -13.08
CA ILE A 94 -0.81 -4.06 -13.56
C ILE A 94 -0.64 -3.01 -14.64
N ALA A 95 -1.65 -2.90 -15.48
CA ALA A 95 -1.67 -1.86 -16.49
C ALA A 95 -1.94 -0.51 -15.83
N SER A 96 -1.36 0.53 -16.41
CA SER A 96 -1.59 1.87 -15.92
C SER A 96 -2.50 2.60 -16.91
N ASP A 97 -3.46 3.37 -16.38
CA ASP A 97 -4.32 4.20 -17.21
C ASP A 97 -3.61 5.44 -17.72
N VAL A 98 -2.49 5.79 -17.10
CA VAL A 98 -1.73 6.97 -17.48
C VAL A 98 -0.59 6.53 -18.39
N PRO A 99 -0.45 7.13 -19.58
CA PRO A 99 0.62 6.76 -20.49
C PRO A 99 1.99 6.94 -19.85
N ASP A 100 2.92 6.07 -20.21
CA ASP A 100 4.32 6.11 -19.78
C ASP A 100 4.55 5.70 -18.34
N TYR A 101 3.51 5.28 -17.62
CA TYR A 101 3.68 4.77 -16.28
C TYR A 101 3.59 3.25 -16.27
N PHE A 102 4.44 2.65 -15.47
CA PHE A 102 4.39 1.23 -15.16
C PHE A 102 3.72 1.07 -13.81
N GLY A 103 2.94 0.01 -13.65
CA GLY A 103 2.21 -0.21 -12.41
C GLY A 103 2.48 -1.56 -11.82
N ARG A 104 2.43 -1.62 -10.48
CA ARG A 104 2.57 -2.87 -9.75
C ARG A 104 1.74 -2.72 -8.47
N TYR A 105 1.12 -3.80 -8.01
CA TYR A 105 0.30 -3.70 -6.81
C TYR A 105 0.55 -4.87 -5.87
N LEU A 106 0.15 -4.65 -4.64
CA LEU A 106 0.31 -5.63 -3.57
C LEU A 106 -0.79 -5.40 -2.56
N ILE A 107 -1.27 -6.48 -1.97
CA ILE A 107 -2.22 -6.39 -0.86
C ILE A 107 -1.45 -6.73 0.41
N ILE A 108 -1.60 -5.89 1.43
CA ILE A 108 -0.96 -6.14 2.70
C ILE A 108 -2.01 -6.13 3.80
N ARG A 109 -1.74 -6.88 4.86
CA ARG A 109 -2.64 -6.96 6.00
C ARG A 109 -1.88 -6.67 7.28
N TYR A 110 -2.60 -6.18 8.25
CA TYR A 110 -2.04 -5.91 9.56
C TYR A 110 -3.07 -6.30 10.60
N ALA A 111 -2.68 -7.17 11.51
CA ALA A 111 -3.55 -7.58 12.62
C ALA A 111 -3.27 -6.69 13.80
N GLU A 112 -4.28 -5.98 14.22
CA GLU A 112 -4.18 -5.02 15.31
C GLU A 112 -4.95 -5.54 16.51
N ASN A 113 -4.33 -5.47 17.68
CA ASN A 113 -5.00 -5.83 18.91
C ASN A 113 -5.71 -4.62 19.48
N TYR A 114 -6.96 -4.79 19.81
CA TYR A 114 -7.73 -3.76 20.50
C TYR A 114 -7.57 -3.83 22.00
N LYS A 115 -6.82 -4.79 22.45
CA LYS A 115 -6.69 -5.00 23.85
C LYS A 115 -5.99 -3.83 24.51
N GLU A 116 -6.56 -3.37 25.58
CA GLU A 116 -5.99 -2.28 26.36
C GLU A 116 -5.15 -2.79 27.50
#